data_8df91018a516669d8b379958c1336ebd
#
_entry.id   8df91018a516669d8b379958c1336ebd
#
_cell.length_a   1.000
_cell.length_b   1.000
_cell.length_c   1.000
_cell.angle_alpha   90.00
_cell.angle_beta   90.00
_cell.angle_gamma   90.00
#
_symmetry.space_group_name_H-M   'P 1'
#
loop_
_entity.id
_entity.type
_entity.pdbx_description
1 polymer ?
#
loop_
_entity_poly.entity_id
_entity_poly.type
_entity_poly.pdbx_seq_one_letter_code
_entity_poly.pdbx_strand_id
1 'polypeptide(L)'
;MTYRYRQTLPATALDIIGDVHGEFAALQSLLHHLGYRDNGSHPQGRKLVFVGDLCDRGPDSPAVLAWFKQAHDAGHAFMVLGNHELNALVDEPKDGSGWYFPCRAEKDGRQYAPWKMLPEADKPALNAWLAEQPLVLANQDLRIVHAAWLPESLATLEAAVGENLIAQYR
;
A
#
# COMPACT_ATOMS: atom_id res chain seq x y z
N MET A 1 10.48 -14.85 9.77
CA MET A 1 11.06 -13.50 9.98
C MET A 1 10.19 -12.78 10.99
N THR A 2 10.78 -12.00 11.89
CA THR A 2 10.02 -11.18 12.83
C THR A 2 9.47 -9.97 12.08
N TYR A 3 8.17 -9.73 12.14
CA TYR A 3 7.54 -8.55 11.55
C TYR A 3 8.13 -7.26 12.14
N ARG A 4 8.38 -6.27 11.28
CA ARG A 4 8.88 -4.95 11.69
C ARG A 4 7.88 -3.90 11.23
N TYR A 5 7.04 -3.41 12.15
CA TYR A 5 6.08 -2.35 11.88
C TYR A 5 6.74 -1.04 11.40
N ARG A 6 8.02 -0.83 11.70
CA ARG A 6 8.82 0.33 11.30
C ARG A 6 10.01 -0.07 10.46
N GLN A 7 10.20 0.63 9.33
CA GLN A 7 11.37 0.50 8.47
C GLN A 7 12.01 1.87 8.22
N THR A 8 13.25 1.86 7.72
CA THR A 8 14.03 3.07 7.48
C THR A 8 13.74 3.62 6.09
N LEU A 9 13.44 4.92 6.00
CA LEU A 9 13.40 5.64 4.74
C LEU A 9 14.81 5.73 4.12
N PRO A 10 14.93 5.60 2.78
CA PRO A 10 16.19 5.81 2.11
C PRO A 10 16.68 7.27 2.25
N ALA A 11 18.00 7.44 2.37
CA ALA A 11 18.64 8.77 2.46
C ALA A 11 18.85 9.35 1.05
N THR A 12 17.77 9.59 0.32
CA THR A 12 17.77 10.18 -1.03
C THR A 12 16.57 11.12 -1.18
N ALA A 13 16.50 11.84 -2.30
CA ALA A 13 15.32 12.64 -2.62
C ALA A 13 14.10 11.74 -2.79
N LEU A 14 12.99 12.12 -2.17
CA LEU A 14 11.74 11.36 -2.14
C LEU A 14 10.62 12.17 -2.80
N ASP A 15 9.74 11.48 -3.51
CA ASP A 15 8.43 11.97 -3.91
C ASP A 15 7.37 11.17 -3.15
N ILE A 16 6.53 11.88 -2.39
CA ILE A 16 5.52 11.27 -1.54
C ILE A 16 4.19 11.30 -2.27
N ILE A 17 3.60 10.12 -2.43
CA ILE A 17 2.33 9.90 -3.14
C ILE A 17 1.25 9.60 -2.11
N GLY A 18 0.13 10.32 -2.21
CA GLY A 18 -1.09 10.08 -1.43
C GLY A 18 -1.83 8.82 -1.88
N ASP A 19 -3.07 8.70 -1.40
CA ASP A 19 -3.98 7.59 -1.71
C ASP A 19 -4.17 7.45 -3.23
N VAL A 20 -4.04 6.24 -3.73
CA VAL A 20 -4.16 5.92 -5.17
C VAL A 20 -5.50 5.29 -5.50
N HIS A 21 -6.02 4.47 -4.58
CA HIS A 21 -7.34 3.85 -4.72
C HIS A 21 -7.61 3.23 -6.10
N GLY A 22 -6.68 2.40 -6.61
CA GLY A 22 -6.89 1.69 -7.87
C GLY A 22 -6.85 2.56 -9.14
N GLU A 23 -6.53 3.84 -9.04
CA GLU A 23 -6.47 4.78 -10.17
C GLU A 23 -5.14 4.67 -10.94
N PHE A 24 -4.91 3.50 -11.55
CA PHE A 24 -3.63 3.17 -12.18
C PHE A 24 -3.23 4.12 -13.31
N ALA A 25 -4.18 4.51 -14.17
CA ALA A 25 -3.90 5.43 -15.27
C ALA A 25 -3.50 6.83 -14.77
N ALA A 26 -4.15 7.32 -13.71
CA ALA A 26 -3.81 8.59 -13.08
C ALA A 26 -2.43 8.51 -12.41
N LEU A 27 -2.12 7.41 -11.73
CA LEU A 27 -0.81 7.15 -11.16
C LEU A 27 0.29 7.19 -12.24
N GLN A 28 0.11 6.46 -13.34
CA GLN A 28 1.08 6.46 -14.43
C GLN A 28 1.30 7.87 -15.02
N SER A 29 0.21 8.61 -15.22
CA SER A 29 0.30 9.99 -15.72
C SER A 29 1.07 10.90 -14.76
N LEU A 30 0.84 10.78 -13.45
CA LEU A 30 1.59 11.51 -12.42
C LEU A 30 3.07 11.15 -12.44
N LEU A 31 3.40 9.87 -12.51
CA LEU A 31 4.80 9.39 -12.52
C LEU A 31 5.55 9.89 -13.74
N HIS A 32 4.95 9.84 -14.92
CA HIS A 32 5.54 10.42 -16.15
C HIS A 32 5.75 11.94 -16.02
N HIS A 33 4.78 12.67 -15.46
CA HIS A 33 4.90 14.10 -15.22
C HIS A 33 6.07 14.43 -14.28
N LEU A 34 6.30 13.59 -13.26
CA LEU A 34 7.42 13.72 -12.32
C LEU A 34 8.76 13.22 -12.88
N GLY A 35 8.78 12.65 -14.10
CA GLY A 35 9.99 12.17 -14.76
C GLY A 35 10.40 10.74 -14.41
N TYR A 36 9.51 9.95 -13.81
CA TYR A 36 9.71 8.53 -13.57
C TYR A 36 9.50 7.71 -14.84
N ARG A 37 10.23 6.62 -14.96
CA ARG A 37 10.02 5.59 -15.98
C ARG A 37 8.92 4.64 -15.57
N ASP A 38 8.41 3.84 -16.50
CA ASP A 38 7.33 2.87 -16.27
C ASP A 38 7.62 1.87 -15.14
N ASN A 39 8.88 1.56 -14.90
CA ASN A 39 9.32 0.67 -13.81
C ASN A 39 9.53 1.38 -12.45
N GLY A 40 9.16 2.64 -12.33
CA GLY A 40 9.32 3.43 -11.10
C GLY A 40 10.74 3.97 -10.85
N SER A 41 11.70 3.77 -11.77
CA SER A 41 13.02 4.36 -11.63
C SER A 41 13.03 5.84 -12.07
N HIS A 42 13.88 6.65 -11.43
CA HIS A 42 14.05 8.07 -11.77
C HIS A 42 15.50 8.35 -12.20
N PRO A 43 15.74 9.15 -13.26
CA PRO A 43 17.10 9.44 -13.75
C PRO A 43 18.03 10.08 -12.72
N GLN A 44 17.46 10.84 -11.78
CA GLN A 44 18.19 11.49 -10.69
C GLN A 44 18.23 10.65 -9.40
N GLY A 45 17.85 9.37 -9.43
CA GLY A 45 17.87 8.48 -8.28
C GLY A 45 16.81 8.76 -7.22
N ARG A 46 15.80 9.61 -7.51
CA ARG A 46 14.66 9.86 -6.61
C ARG A 46 13.90 8.57 -6.37
N LYS A 47 13.25 8.45 -5.20
CA LYS A 47 12.43 7.30 -4.82
C LYS A 47 11.00 7.73 -4.52
N LEU A 48 10.08 6.81 -4.76
CA LEU A 48 8.67 6.98 -4.45
C LEU A 48 8.36 6.46 -3.06
N VAL A 49 7.52 7.17 -2.32
CA VAL A 49 6.98 6.72 -1.03
C VAL A 49 5.48 6.93 -1.03
N PHE A 50 4.74 5.84 -0.87
CA PHE A 50 3.28 5.84 -0.84
C PHE A 50 2.78 5.81 0.61
N VAL A 51 1.79 6.62 0.93
CA VAL A 51 1.25 6.70 2.28
C VAL A 51 0.18 5.66 2.59
N GLY A 52 0.01 4.65 1.74
CA GLY A 52 -1.01 3.61 1.83
C GLY A 52 -2.20 3.87 0.91
N ASP A 53 -3.25 3.07 1.07
CA ASP A 53 -4.49 3.14 0.29
C ASP A 53 -4.25 3.08 -1.23
N LEU A 54 -3.47 2.09 -1.65
CA LEU A 54 -3.20 1.79 -3.06
C LEU A 54 -4.41 1.18 -3.76
N CYS A 55 -5.25 0.48 -3.01
CA CYS A 55 -6.36 -0.34 -3.50
C CYS A 55 -7.73 0.23 -3.15
N ASP A 56 -8.76 -0.49 -3.59
CA ASP A 56 -10.19 -0.20 -3.43
C ASP A 56 -10.70 0.98 -4.29
N ARG A 57 -12.02 1.02 -4.52
CA ARG A 57 -12.77 2.07 -5.23
C ARG A 57 -12.48 2.16 -6.72
N GLY A 58 -11.27 2.51 -7.12
CA GLY A 58 -10.91 2.77 -8.51
C GLY A 58 -10.85 1.53 -9.41
N PRO A 59 -10.62 1.73 -10.71
CA PRO A 59 -10.89 0.71 -11.74
C PRO A 59 -9.89 -0.43 -11.78
N ASP A 60 -8.67 -0.28 -11.24
CA ASP A 60 -7.61 -1.28 -11.44
C ASP A 60 -6.67 -1.42 -10.23
N SER A 61 -7.22 -1.75 -9.07
CA SER A 61 -6.44 -2.09 -7.87
C SER A 61 -5.40 -3.20 -8.11
N PRO A 62 -5.72 -4.28 -8.86
CA PRO A 62 -4.71 -5.29 -9.19
C PRO A 62 -3.50 -4.74 -9.94
N ALA A 63 -3.71 -3.85 -10.92
CA ALA A 63 -2.59 -3.26 -11.67
C ALA A 63 -1.74 -2.32 -10.82
N VAL A 64 -2.36 -1.50 -9.96
CA VAL A 64 -1.62 -0.64 -9.01
C VAL A 64 -0.73 -1.48 -8.11
N LEU A 65 -1.28 -2.53 -7.48
CA LEU A 65 -0.54 -3.38 -6.55
C LEU A 65 0.56 -4.19 -7.25
N ALA A 66 0.29 -4.72 -8.46
CA ALA A 66 1.29 -5.45 -9.23
C ALA A 66 2.45 -4.54 -9.66
N TRP A 67 2.14 -3.34 -10.17
CA TRP A 67 3.15 -2.35 -10.53
C TRP A 67 3.96 -1.90 -9.32
N PHE A 68 3.27 -1.58 -8.22
CA PHE A 68 3.93 -1.15 -7.00
C PHE A 68 4.88 -2.23 -6.48
N LYS A 69 4.44 -3.49 -6.43
CA LYS A 69 5.28 -4.60 -6.00
C LYS A 69 6.55 -4.71 -6.84
N GLN A 70 6.47 -4.60 -8.17
CA GLN A 70 7.64 -4.63 -9.04
C GLN A 70 8.61 -3.47 -8.75
N ALA A 71 8.09 -2.24 -8.59
CA ALA A 71 8.88 -1.07 -8.27
C ALA A 71 9.52 -1.17 -6.86
N HIS A 72 8.80 -1.75 -5.90
CA HIS A 72 9.28 -2.02 -4.55
C HIS A 72 10.41 -3.06 -4.53
N ASP A 73 10.22 -4.20 -5.20
CA ASP A 73 11.23 -5.25 -5.30
C ASP A 73 12.52 -4.77 -5.99
N ALA A 74 12.39 -3.80 -6.91
CA ALA A 74 13.52 -3.10 -7.54
C ALA A 74 14.12 -1.97 -6.66
N GLY A 75 13.57 -1.71 -5.47
CA GLY A 75 14.03 -0.64 -4.58
C GLY A 75 13.76 0.77 -5.09
N HIS A 76 12.74 0.96 -5.93
CA HIS A 76 12.33 2.26 -6.47
C HIS A 76 11.17 2.88 -5.71
N ALA A 77 10.33 2.07 -5.08
CA ALA A 77 9.16 2.49 -4.33
C ALA A 77 9.11 1.88 -2.93
N PHE A 78 8.54 2.62 -1.99
CA PHE A 78 8.32 2.23 -0.59
C PHE A 78 6.88 2.60 -0.21
N MET A 79 6.28 1.92 0.77
CA MET A 79 4.96 2.27 1.27
C MET A 79 4.84 2.05 2.78
N VAL A 80 3.86 2.69 3.36
CA VAL A 80 3.24 2.24 4.61
C VAL A 80 1.87 1.64 4.27
N LEU A 81 1.39 0.70 5.09
CA LEU A 81 0.04 0.17 4.92
C LEU A 81 -0.99 1.24 5.30
N GLY A 82 -2.01 1.39 4.46
CA GLY A 82 -3.23 2.11 4.77
C GLY A 82 -4.31 1.18 5.33
N ASN A 83 -5.43 1.77 5.74
CA ASN A 83 -6.54 0.98 6.28
C ASN A 83 -7.19 0.07 5.23
N HIS A 84 -7.11 0.39 3.95
CA HIS A 84 -7.66 -0.44 2.87
C HIS A 84 -6.85 -1.73 2.69
N GLU A 85 -5.53 -1.68 2.72
CA GLU A 85 -4.67 -2.88 2.73
C GLU A 85 -4.87 -3.71 4.01
N LEU A 86 -4.97 -3.05 5.17
CA LEU A 86 -5.21 -3.74 6.43
C LEU A 86 -6.56 -4.47 6.44
N ASN A 87 -7.63 -3.87 5.92
CA ASN A 87 -8.94 -4.51 5.79
C ASN A 87 -8.88 -5.78 4.93
N ALA A 88 -8.13 -5.76 3.82
CA ALA A 88 -7.92 -6.94 2.99
C ALA A 88 -7.17 -8.04 3.75
N LEU A 89 -6.14 -7.68 4.52
CA LEU A 89 -5.33 -8.60 5.32
C LEU A 89 -6.11 -9.31 6.45
N VAL A 90 -7.09 -8.61 7.07
CA VAL A 90 -7.90 -9.19 8.16
C VAL A 90 -9.21 -9.78 7.69
N ASP A 91 -9.40 -9.89 6.37
CA ASP A 91 -10.61 -10.42 5.74
C ASP A 91 -11.88 -9.63 6.14
N GLU A 92 -11.78 -8.29 6.16
CA GLU A 92 -12.87 -7.39 6.54
C GLU A 92 -13.38 -6.59 5.33
N PRO A 93 -14.47 -7.02 4.66
CA PRO A 93 -15.00 -6.33 3.49
C PRO A 93 -15.50 -4.92 3.81
N LYS A 94 -14.95 -3.91 3.15
CA LYS A 94 -15.32 -2.50 3.27
C LYS A 94 -15.82 -1.93 1.95
N ASP A 95 -16.20 -0.67 1.99
CA ASP A 95 -16.68 0.08 0.82
C ASP A 95 -15.58 0.21 -0.25
N GLY A 96 -15.94 -0.14 -1.50
CA GLY A 96 -15.03 -0.13 -2.63
C GLY A 96 -14.13 -1.36 -2.78
N SER A 97 -14.23 -2.36 -1.88
CA SER A 97 -13.39 -3.56 -1.90
C SER A 97 -13.92 -4.71 -2.77
N GLY A 98 -14.94 -4.43 -3.61
CA GLY A 98 -15.57 -5.44 -4.47
C GLY A 98 -14.64 -6.09 -5.49
N TRP A 99 -13.51 -5.45 -5.83
CA TRP A 99 -12.46 -6.02 -6.68
C TRP A 99 -11.75 -7.22 -6.01
N TYR A 100 -11.76 -7.26 -4.69
CA TYR A 100 -11.13 -8.29 -3.86
C TYR A 100 -12.17 -9.21 -3.20
N PHE A 101 -13.27 -8.67 -2.66
CA PHE A 101 -14.32 -9.40 -1.96
C PHE A 101 -15.57 -9.58 -2.84
N PRO A 102 -15.85 -10.78 -3.37
CA PRO A 102 -17.03 -11.02 -4.21
C PRO A 102 -18.36 -10.66 -3.54
N CYS A 103 -18.45 -10.78 -2.20
CA CYS A 103 -19.66 -10.40 -1.44
C CYS A 103 -19.97 -8.88 -1.51
N ARG A 104 -18.99 -8.05 -1.87
CA ARG A 104 -19.13 -6.60 -2.08
C ARG A 104 -19.43 -6.21 -3.52
N ALA A 105 -19.15 -7.10 -4.47
CA ALA A 105 -19.11 -6.77 -5.90
C ALA A 105 -20.42 -6.14 -6.42
N GLU A 106 -21.59 -6.65 -6.01
CA GLU A 106 -22.87 -6.08 -6.46
C GLU A 106 -23.11 -4.67 -5.91
N LYS A 107 -22.88 -4.46 -4.61
CA LYS A 107 -23.10 -3.17 -3.98
C LYS A 107 -22.13 -2.13 -4.49
N ASP A 108 -20.85 -2.46 -4.51
CA ASP A 108 -19.78 -1.56 -4.94
C ASP A 108 -19.85 -1.32 -6.45
N GLY A 109 -20.35 -2.28 -7.23
CA GLY A 109 -20.56 -2.16 -8.66
C GLY A 109 -21.49 -1.03 -9.08
N ARG A 110 -22.41 -0.64 -8.21
CA ARG A 110 -23.32 0.49 -8.47
C ARG A 110 -22.64 1.85 -8.37
N GLN A 111 -21.51 1.93 -7.69
CA GLN A 111 -20.82 3.18 -7.41
C GLN A 111 -19.44 3.28 -8.06
N TYR A 112 -18.71 2.16 -8.14
CA TYR A 112 -17.30 2.16 -8.52
C TYR A 112 -17.00 1.42 -9.83
N ALA A 113 -17.90 0.53 -10.32
CA ALA A 113 -17.64 -0.20 -11.54
C ALA A 113 -17.48 0.74 -12.76
N PRO A 114 -16.74 0.33 -13.80
CA PRO A 114 -16.10 -0.99 -13.91
C PRO A 114 -14.76 -1.05 -13.17
N TRP A 115 -14.47 -2.21 -12.60
CA TRP A 115 -13.14 -2.53 -12.05
C TRP A 115 -12.67 -3.91 -12.49
N LYS A 116 -11.37 -4.15 -12.36
CA LYS A 116 -10.79 -5.48 -12.54
C LYS A 116 -10.79 -6.24 -11.22
N MET A 117 -11.23 -7.50 -11.29
CA MET A 117 -11.20 -8.42 -10.14
C MET A 117 -9.82 -9.04 -9.98
N LEU A 118 -9.39 -9.24 -8.73
CA LEU A 118 -8.24 -10.05 -8.42
C LEU A 118 -8.62 -11.54 -8.48
N PRO A 119 -7.89 -12.38 -9.25
CA PRO A 119 -8.11 -13.83 -9.23
C PRO A 119 -7.93 -14.41 -7.82
N GLU A 120 -8.81 -15.34 -7.41
CA GLU A 120 -8.73 -15.97 -6.10
C GLU A 120 -7.37 -16.63 -5.82
N ALA A 121 -6.77 -17.20 -6.86
CA ALA A 121 -5.46 -17.85 -6.78
C ALA A 121 -4.32 -16.89 -6.41
N ASP A 122 -4.47 -15.57 -6.67
CA ASP A 122 -3.44 -14.57 -6.45
C ASP A 122 -3.52 -13.94 -5.05
N LYS A 123 -4.67 -14.05 -4.37
CA LYS A 123 -4.88 -13.46 -3.03
C LYS A 123 -3.87 -13.92 -1.98
N PRO A 124 -3.54 -15.24 -1.85
CA PRO A 124 -2.58 -15.67 -0.84
C PRO A 124 -1.19 -15.04 -1.01
N ALA A 125 -0.72 -14.92 -2.25
CA ALA A 125 0.57 -14.30 -2.54
C ALA A 125 0.57 -12.80 -2.27
N LEU A 126 -0.51 -12.10 -2.64
CA LEU A 126 -0.70 -10.68 -2.34
C LEU A 126 -0.74 -10.44 -0.83
N ASN A 127 -1.54 -11.22 -0.09
CA ASN A 127 -1.67 -11.05 1.37
C ASN A 127 -0.35 -11.32 2.09
N ALA A 128 0.38 -12.37 1.68
CA ALA A 128 1.69 -12.66 2.25
C ALA A 128 2.66 -11.49 2.07
N TRP A 129 2.67 -10.87 0.88
CA TRP A 129 3.51 -9.72 0.59
C TRP A 129 3.06 -8.46 1.33
N LEU A 130 1.76 -8.15 1.36
CA LEU A 130 1.21 -7.01 2.11
C LEU A 130 1.52 -7.11 3.61
N ALA A 131 1.42 -8.31 4.19
CA ALA A 131 1.70 -8.54 5.61
C ALA A 131 3.18 -8.27 6.00
N GLU A 132 4.08 -8.15 5.04
CA GLU A 132 5.48 -7.77 5.26
C GLU A 132 5.71 -6.25 5.20
N GLN A 133 4.72 -5.47 4.72
CA GLN A 133 4.87 -4.03 4.56
C GLN A 133 4.76 -3.30 5.91
N PRO A 134 5.51 -2.21 6.11
CA PRO A 134 5.52 -1.49 7.39
C PRO A 134 4.27 -0.61 7.58
N LEU A 135 4.01 -0.25 8.84
CA LEU A 135 3.08 0.81 9.22
C LEU A 135 3.76 2.18 9.33
N VAL A 136 5.08 2.19 9.46
CA VAL A 136 5.88 3.41 9.66
C VAL A 136 7.13 3.35 8.80
N LEU A 137 7.38 4.43 8.07
CA LEU A 137 8.68 4.70 7.46
C LEU A 137 9.27 5.96 8.08
N ALA A 138 10.54 5.91 8.49
CA ALA A 138 11.16 7.07 9.12
C ALA A 138 12.68 7.13 8.89
N ASN A 139 13.23 8.34 8.90
CA ASN A 139 14.65 8.63 9.03
C ASN A 139 14.84 9.77 10.05
N GLN A 140 15.97 10.45 10.04
CA GLN A 140 16.24 11.56 10.98
C GLN A 140 15.34 12.77 10.73
N ASP A 141 14.96 13.03 9.48
CA ASP A 141 14.29 14.25 9.04
C ASP A 141 12.80 14.05 8.78
N LEU A 142 12.38 12.84 8.44
CA LEU A 142 11.03 12.55 7.94
C LEU A 142 10.41 11.32 8.61
N ARG A 143 9.11 11.41 8.86
CA ARG A 143 8.27 10.35 9.43
C ARG A 143 7.02 10.22 8.57
N ILE A 144 6.72 9.00 8.15
CA ILE A 144 5.57 8.70 7.29
C ILE A 144 4.75 7.60 7.96
N VAL A 145 3.46 7.87 8.09
CA VAL A 145 2.40 6.95 8.47
C VAL A 145 1.18 7.24 7.60
N HIS A 146 0.24 6.31 7.52
CA HIS A 146 -0.95 6.51 6.69
C HIS A 146 -1.84 7.65 7.19
N ALA A 147 -2.22 7.68 8.46
CA ALA A 147 -3.18 8.65 8.98
C ALA A 147 -2.56 9.63 9.99
N ALA A 148 -2.30 9.18 11.21
CA ALA A 148 -1.87 10.06 12.29
C ALA A 148 -0.65 9.51 13.02
N TRP A 149 0.29 10.40 13.33
CA TRP A 149 1.43 10.07 14.18
C TRP A 149 1.01 10.13 15.66
N LEU A 150 0.67 8.98 16.24
CA LEU A 150 0.21 8.86 17.61
C LEU A 150 1.30 8.16 18.47
N PRO A 151 2.03 8.89 19.32
CA PRO A 151 3.14 8.32 20.09
C PRO A 151 2.73 7.12 20.96
N GLU A 152 1.55 7.15 21.57
CA GLU A 152 1.03 6.07 22.41
C GLU A 152 0.77 4.79 21.61
N SER A 153 0.15 4.92 20.42
CA SER A 153 -0.08 3.79 19.51
C SER A 153 1.24 3.20 19.01
N LEU A 154 2.23 4.05 18.71
CA LEU A 154 3.55 3.60 18.28
C LEU A 154 4.27 2.84 19.41
N ALA A 155 4.18 3.32 20.66
CA ALA A 155 4.74 2.63 21.81
C ALA A 155 4.09 1.25 22.04
N THR A 156 2.79 1.13 21.81
CA THR A 156 2.08 -0.16 21.84
C THR A 156 2.61 -1.13 20.80
N LEU A 157 2.80 -0.66 19.54
CA LEU A 157 3.38 -1.46 18.48
C LEU A 157 4.84 -1.85 18.76
N GLU A 158 5.63 -0.97 19.40
CA GLU A 158 7.00 -1.26 19.82
C GLU A 158 7.06 -2.36 20.89
N ALA A 159 6.11 -2.37 21.82
CA ALA A 159 6.03 -3.38 22.86
C ALA A 159 5.61 -4.76 22.35
N ALA A 160 4.86 -4.80 21.25
CA ALA A 160 4.35 -6.02 20.60
C ALA A 160 5.34 -6.66 19.59
N VAL A 161 6.63 -6.33 19.69
CA VAL A 161 7.66 -6.86 18.77
C VAL A 161 7.68 -8.40 18.77
N GLY A 162 7.52 -8.98 17.61
CA GLY A 162 7.54 -10.44 17.39
C GLY A 162 6.17 -11.05 17.12
N GLU A 163 5.09 -10.31 17.33
CA GLU A 163 3.76 -10.73 16.92
C GLU A 163 3.52 -10.42 15.43
N ASN A 164 2.63 -11.20 14.84
CA ASN A 164 2.19 -10.99 13.47
C ASN A 164 1.26 -9.75 13.41
N LEU A 165 1.43 -8.89 12.39
CA LEU A 165 0.62 -7.68 12.19
C LEU A 165 -0.89 -7.94 12.28
N ILE A 166 -1.36 -9.03 11.69
CA ILE A 166 -2.79 -9.39 11.68
C ILE A 166 -3.30 -9.68 13.09
N ALA A 167 -2.48 -10.32 13.95
CA ALA A 167 -2.84 -10.58 15.35
C ALA A 167 -2.90 -9.30 16.18
N GLN A 168 -2.11 -8.29 15.84
CA GLN A 168 -2.11 -7.00 16.54
C GLN A 168 -3.26 -6.07 16.09
N TYR A 169 -3.70 -6.20 14.84
CA TYR A 169 -4.77 -5.36 14.29
C TYR A 169 -6.17 -5.82 14.74
N ARG A 170 -6.35 -7.07 15.11
CA ARG A 170 -7.60 -7.65 15.65
C ARG A 170 -7.74 -7.43 17.15
#